data_3f182616caee904f74b935c8460f231f
#
_entry.id   3f182616caee904f74b935c8460f231f
#
_cell.length_a   1.000
_cell.length_b   1.000
_cell.length_c   1.000
_cell.angle_alpha   90.00
_cell.angle_beta   90.00
_cell.angle_gamma   90.00
#
_symmetry.space_group_name_H-M   'P 1'
#
loop_
_entity.id
_entity.type
_entity.pdbx_description
1 polymer ?
#
loop_
_entity_poly.entity_id
_entity_poly.type
_entity_poly.pdbx_seq_one_letter_code
_entity_poly.pdbx_strand_id
1 'polypeptide(L)'
;MIKRRFILLTIFLSYASTALQAQDNLPQNFSISLGGGVTLPRVEGNRNDFFSKNGDRAGYNLMTEGRYYFMPNFALGLQYDYLRVARLPDKMHLHYIHPNITYRYLWSEGNQGAFLSFGIGYMNYQERTYQRSERNGISFQRGYCGLSFGMGYEFYITKKLSGVFRADILTADWFANPDARLSNPYDYDDGIDHSWFKNNVTFFNLGFAIQFGR
;
A
#
# COMPACT_ATOMS: atom_id res chain seq x y z
N MET A 1 -26.58 -13.10 0.67
CA MET A 1 -25.11 -12.92 0.86
C MET A 1 -24.27 -13.86 -0.01
N ILE A 2 -24.64 -15.09 -0.27
CA ILE A 2 -23.87 -16.10 -1.03
C ILE A 2 -23.65 -15.66 -2.49
N LYS A 3 -24.67 -15.11 -3.18
CA LYS A 3 -24.58 -14.69 -4.59
C LYS A 3 -23.49 -13.64 -4.86
N ARG A 4 -23.25 -12.67 -3.95
CA ARG A 4 -22.20 -11.66 -4.12
C ARG A 4 -20.78 -12.24 -4.00
N ARG A 5 -20.58 -13.26 -3.17
CA ARG A 5 -19.27 -13.93 -3.02
C ARG A 5 -18.92 -14.77 -4.25
N PHE A 6 -19.93 -15.40 -4.88
CA PHE A 6 -19.75 -16.13 -6.13
C PHE A 6 -19.38 -15.21 -7.30
N ILE A 7 -20.01 -14.05 -7.42
CA ILE A 7 -19.69 -13.06 -8.46
C ILE A 7 -18.24 -12.56 -8.32
N LEU A 8 -17.80 -12.24 -7.10
CA LEU A 8 -16.43 -11.82 -6.86
C LEU A 8 -15.42 -12.93 -7.19
N LEU A 9 -15.73 -14.18 -6.85
CA LEU A 9 -14.88 -15.32 -7.17
C LEU A 9 -14.80 -15.56 -8.68
N THR A 10 -15.91 -15.42 -9.40
CA THR A 10 -15.96 -15.58 -10.87
C THR A 10 -15.19 -14.46 -11.57
N ILE A 11 -15.33 -13.23 -11.10
CA ILE A 11 -14.55 -12.08 -11.59
C ILE A 11 -13.05 -12.31 -11.33
N PHE A 12 -12.69 -12.75 -10.12
CA PHE A 12 -11.27 -13.05 -9.80
C PHE A 12 -10.71 -14.17 -10.67
N LEU A 13 -11.46 -15.25 -10.89
CA LEU A 13 -11.07 -16.36 -11.76
C LEU A 13 -10.95 -15.93 -13.23
N SER A 14 -11.84 -15.07 -13.72
CA SER A 14 -11.74 -14.56 -15.09
C SER A 14 -10.55 -13.62 -15.28
N TYR A 15 -10.24 -12.77 -14.29
CA TYR A 15 -9.02 -11.96 -14.31
C TYR A 15 -7.74 -12.81 -14.21
N ALA A 16 -7.75 -13.87 -13.40
CA ALA A 16 -6.63 -14.79 -13.31
C ALA A 16 -6.39 -15.54 -14.64
N SER A 17 -7.45 -15.94 -15.34
CA SER A 17 -7.33 -16.61 -16.64
C SER A 17 -6.83 -15.67 -17.74
N THR A 18 -7.27 -14.42 -17.78
CA THR A 18 -6.77 -13.42 -18.73
C THR A 18 -5.33 -13.02 -18.44
N ALA A 19 -4.93 -12.95 -17.17
CA ALA A 19 -3.55 -12.71 -16.77
C ALA A 19 -2.62 -13.87 -17.19
N LEU A 20 -3.09 -15.11 -17.11
CA LEU A 20 -2.34 -16.29 -17.60
C LEU A 20 -2.15 -16.27 -19.12
N GLN A 21 -3.13 -15.81 -19.89
CA GLN A 21 -3.00 -15.68 -21.35
C GLN A 21 -2.10 -14.49 -21.75
N ALA A 22 -2.13 -13.39 -20.99
CA ALA A 22 -1.25 -12.24 -21.22
C ALA A 22 0.22 -12.55 -20.92
N GLN A 23 0.50 -13.60 -20.15
CA GLN A 23 1.84 -14.01 -19.73
C GLN A 23 2.77 -14.36 -20.90
N ASP A 24 2.24 -14.90 -22.00
CA ASP A 24 3.06 -15.26 -23.17
C ASP A 24 3.52 -14.05 -23.99
N ASN A 25 2.90 -12.89 -23.78
CA ASN A 25 3.20 -11.64 -24.49
C ASN A 25 4.07 -10.67 -23.67
N LEU A 26 4.40 -11.00 -22.41
CA LEU A 26 5.26 -10.13 -21.59
C LEU A 26 6.71 -10.21 -22.08
N PRO A 27 7.40 -9.06 -22.22
CA PRO A 27 8.84 -9.05 -22.49
C PRO A 27 9.60 -9.85 -21.42
N GLN A 28 10.68 -10.54 -21.81
CA GLN A 28 11.46 -11.40 -20.90
C GLN A 28 12.02 -10.66 -19.68
N ASN A 29 12.14 -9.34 -19.74
CA ASN A 29 12.68 -8.49 -18.67
C ASN A 29 11.59 -7.75 -17.90
N PHE A 30 10.33 -8.16 -18.03
CA PHE A 30 9.20 -7.48 -17.39
C PHE A 30 8.44 -8.43 -16.47
N SER A 31 8.03 -7.92 -15.31
CA SER A 31 7.14 -8.65 -14.41
C SER A 31 6.01 -7.77 -13.89
N ILE A 32 4.87 -8.38 -13.62
CA ILE A 32 3.72 -7.76 -12.97
C ILE A 32 3.42 -8.57 -11.72
N SER A 33 3.27 -7.90 -10.59
CA SER A 33 2.83 -8.52 -9.33
C SER A 33 1.51 -7.92 -8.85
N LEU A 34 0.70 -8.79 -8.26
CA LEU A 34 -0.55 -8.44 -7.60
C LEU A 34 -0.59 -9.14 -6.25
N GLY A 35 -0.84 -8.39 -5.19
CA GLY A 35 -0.81 -8.93 -3.85
C GLY A 35 -1.65 -8.15 -2.86
N GLY A 36 -1.59 -8.61 -1.62
CA GLY A 36 -2.21 -7.96 -0.49
C GLY A 36 -1.78 -8.58 0.82
N GLY A 37 -2.20 -7.96 1.91
CA GLY A 37 -1.78 -8.40 3.23
C GLY A 37 -2.38 -7.58 4.34
N VAL A 38 -1.65 -7.51 5.45
CA VAL A 38 -1.99 -6.76 6.65
C VAL A 38 -1.19 -5.48 6.68
N THR A 39 -1.84 -4.39 7.07
CA THR A 39 -1.19 -3.10 7.34
C THR A 39 -1.35 -2.72 8.80
N LEU A 40 -0.28 -2.21 9.38
CA LEU A 40 -0.23 -1.68 10.75
C LEU A 40 0.06 -0.19 10.65
N PRO A 41 -0.93 0.68 10.88
CA PRO A 41 -0.73 2.12 10.84
C PRO A 41 0.00 2.61 12.09
N ARG A 42 0.84 3.61 11.89
CA ARG A 42 1.45 4.40 12.94
C ARG A 42 1.38 5.87 12.53
N VAL A 43 0.29 6.50 12.91
CA VAL A 43 0.03 7.91 12.58
C VAL A 43 0.11 8.72 13.88
N GLU A 44 1.06 9.64 13.96
CA GLU A 44 1.19 10.55 15.08
C GLU A 44 0.28 11.77 14.89
N GLY A 45 -0.26 12.32 15.98
CA GLY A 45 -1.11 13.50 15.95
C GLY A 45 -2.56 13.25 15.57
N ASN A 46 -3.01 12.02 15.64
CA ASN A 46 -4.41 11.70 15.45
C ASN A 46 -5.25 12.05 16.70
N ARG A 47 -6.38 12.73 16.50
CA ARG A 47 -7.28 13.24 17.55
C ARG A 47 -7.74 12.18 18.56
N ASN A 48 -7.84 10.94 18.17
CA ASN A 48 -8.37 9.83 18.99
C ASN A 48 -7.35 8.73 19.27
N ASP A 49 -6.07 8.95 19.00
CA ASP A 49 -5.04 7.89 19.03
C ASP A 49 -5.44 6.61 18.27
N PHE A 50 -6.44 6.74 17.39
CA PHE A 50 -7.07 5.62 16.70
C PHE A 50 -6.10 4.87 15.78
N PHE A 51 -5.24 5.62 15.10
CA PHE A 51 -4.21 5.10 14.21
C PHE A 51 -2.81 5.32 14.80
N SER A 52 -2.73 5.74 16.06
CA SER A 52 -1.48 5.99 16.77
C SER A 52 -0.83 4.70 17.24
N LYS A 53 0.38 4.86 17.79
CA LYS A 53 1.17 3.78 18.38
C LYS A 53 0.42 2.95 19.45
N ASN A 54 -0.54 3.56 20.15
CA ASN A 54 -1.32 2.90 21.20
C ASN A 54 -2.62 2.27 20.68
N GLY A 55 -2.95 2.50 19.42
CA GLY A 55 -4.09 1.86 18.77
C GLY A 55 -3.67 0.52 18.15
N ASP A 56 -3.98 -0.59 18.83
CA ASP A 56 -3.75 -1.97 18.33
C ASP A 56 -4.66 -2.26 17.12
N ARG A 57 -4.41 -1.62 15.98
CA ARG A 57 -5.31 -1.75 14.84
C ARG A 57 -4.57 -2.15 13.59
N ALA A 58 -4.96 -3.29 13.10
CA ALA A 58 -4.56 -3.79 11.81
C ALA A 58 -5.63 -3.47 10.75
N GLY A 59 -5.18 -3.16 9.56
CA GLY A 59 -6.00 -3.06 8.38
C GLY A 59 -5.56 -4.06 7.32
N TYR A 60 -6.00 -3.85 6.09
CA TYR A 60 -5.51 -4.60 4.95
C TYR A 60 -4.86 -3.67 3.93
N ASN A 61 -3.93 -4.22 3.18
CA ASN A 61 -3.37 -3.58 2.00
C ASN A 61 -3.65 -4.42 0.75
N LEU A 62 -3.74 -3.73 -0.38
CA LEU A 62 -3.71 -4.30 -1.73
C LEU A 62 -2.59 -3.61 -2.48
N MET A 63 -1.84 -4.37 -3.25
CA MET A 63 -0.67 -3.88 -3.97
C MET A 63 -0.68 -4.40 -5.40
N THR A 64 -0.29 -3.55 -6.33
CA THR A 64 0.09 -3.94 -7.69
C THR A 64 1.38 -3.26 -8.08
N GLU A 65 2.25 -3.98 -8.78
CA GLU A 65 3.56 -3.48 -9.18
C GLU A 65 3.94 -4.02 -10.55
N GLY A 66 4.43 -3.13 -11.43
CA GLY A 66 5.12 -3.50 -12.66
C GLY A 66 6.61 -3.23 -12.51
N ARG A 67 7.47 -4.19 -12.87
CA ARG A 67 8.93 -4.07 -12.84
C ARG A 67 9.54 -4.34 -14.21
N TYR A 68 10.50 -3.54 -14.59
CA TYR A 68 11.36 -3.74 -15.74
C TYR A 68 12.81 -3.97 -15.29
N TYR A 69 13.34 -5.15 -15.58
CA TYR A 69 14.70 -5.54 -15.23
C TYR A 69 15.65 -5.09 -16.34
N PHE A 70 16.38 -4.00 -16.12
CA PHE A 70 17.40 -3.51 -17.04
C PHE A 70 18.76 -4.20 -16.83
N MET A 71 18.94 -4.87 -15.68
CA MET A 71 20.04 -5.78 -15.36
C MET A 71 19.47 -7.02 -14.64
N PRO A 72 20.19 -8.16 -14.61
CA PRO A 72 19.68 -9.37 -13.94
C PRO A 72 19.25 -9.16 -12.50
N ASN A 73 19.92 -8.24 -11.79
CA ASN A 73 19.72 -7.98 -10.37
C ASN A 73 19.04 -6.63 -10.10
N PHE A 74 18.83 -5.77 -11.09
CA PHE A 74 18.25 -4.45 -10.92
C PHE A 74 17.02 -4.24 -11.77
N ALA A 75 15.98 -3.68 -11.15
CA ALA A 75 14.76 -3.32 -11.84
C ALA A 75 14.32 -1.89 -11.47
N LEU A 76 13.66 -1.25 -12.43
CA LEU A 76 12.82 -0.07 -12.19
C LEU A 76 11.38 -0.52 -12.20
N GLY A 77 10.62 -0.05 -11.22
CA GLY A 77 9.22 -0.40 -11.07
C GLY A 77 8.33 0.82 -10.88
N LEU A 78 7.04 0.57 -11.09
CA LEU A 78 5.96 1.44 -10.66
C LEU A 78 5.02 0.62 -9.79
N GLN A 79 4.79 1.08 -8.57
CA GLN A 79 3.95 0.41 -7.59
C GLN A 79 2.79 1.30 -7.18
N TYR A 80 1.64 0.67 -6.98
CA TYR A 80 0.47 1.27 -6.36
C TYR A 80 0.04 0.44 -5.17
N ASP A 81 -0.12 1.11 -4.03
CA ASP A 81 -0.61 0.53 -2.78
C ASP A 81 -1.92 1.20 -2.37
N TYR A 82 -2.88 0.38 -2.00
CA TYR A 82 -4.09 0.80 -1.34
C TYR A 82 -4.17 0.17 0.04
N LEU A 83 -4.26 1.01 1.07
CA LEU A 83 -4.37 0.58 2.46
C LEU A 83 -5.71 1.03 3.04
N ARG A 84 -6.31 0.17 3.84
CA ARG A 84 -7.52 0.51 4.57
C ARG A 84 -7.46 -0.03 5.98
N VAL A 85 -7.70 0.86 6.95
CA VAL A 85 -7.94 0.52 8.35
C VAL A 85 -9.32 1.04 8.72
N ALA A 86 -10.16 0.20 9.29
CA ALA A 86 -11.52 0.57 9.65
C ALA A 86 -11.94 -0.12 10.94
N ARG A 87 -12.48 0.67 11.86
CA ARG A 87 -13.27 0.21 12.98
C ARG A 87 -14.44 1.15 13.10
N LEU A 88 -15.62 0.67 12.73
CA LEU A 88 -16.81 1.49 12.71
C LEU A 88 -17.00 2.25 14.01
N PRO A 89 -17.26 3.56 13.93
CA PRO A 89 -17.50 4.36 12.72
C PRO A 89 -16.24 4.88 12.01
N ASP A 90 -15.07 4.84 12.64
CA ASP A 90 -13.83 5.46 12.16
C ASP A 90 -13.17 4.64 11.04
N LYS A 91 -12.60 5.32 10.06
CA LYS A 91 -11.93 4.70 8.93
C LYS A 91 -10.83 5.57 8.35
N MET A 92 -9.81 4.92 7.81
CA MET A 92 -8.71 5.52 7.10
C MET A 92 -8.50 4.79 5.77
N HIS A 93 -8.14 5.55 4.76
CA HIS A 93 -7.70 5.07 3.45
C HIS A 93 -6.39 5.75 3.06
N LEU A 94 -5.50 4.98 2.46
CA LEU A 94 -4.30 5.50 1.84
C LEU A 94 -4.18 4.98 0.42
N HIS A 95 -3.90 5.89 -0.49
CA HIS A 95 -3.52 5.58 -1.88
C HIS A 95 -2.09 6.07 -2.09
N TYR A 96 -1.20 5.19 -2.45
CA TYR A 96 0.19 5.53 -2.68
C TYR A 96 0.63 5.01 -4.04
N ILE A 97 1.13 5.92 -4.87
CA ILE A 97 1.72 5.59 -6.17
C ILE A 97 3.16 6.07 -6.21
N HIS A 98 4.08 5.17 -6.55
CA HIS A 98 5.49 5.49 -6.54
C HIS A 98 6.31 4.69 -7.56
N PRO A 99 7.21 5.32 -8.29
CA PRO A 99 8.33 4.66 -8.92
C PRO A 99 9.26 4.08 -7.83
N ASN A 100 9.84 2.93 -8.13
CA ASN A 100 10.81 2.28 -7.24
C ASN A 100 12.00 1.72 -8.02
N ILE A 101 13.10 1.56 -7.31
CA ILE A 101 14.26 0.77 -7.74
C ILE A 101 14.31 -0.47 -6.86
N THR A 102 14.53 -1.62 -7.48
CA THR A 102 14.62 -2.91 -6.80
C THR A 102 15.96 -3.55 -7.11
N TYR A 103 16.66 -3.99 -6.07
CA TYR A 103 17.80 -4.89 -6.14
C TYR A 103 17.36 -6.28 -5.75
N ARG A 104 17.67 -7.28 -6.59
CA ARG A 104 17.32 -8.68 -6.41
C ARG A 104 18.56 -9.55 -6.39
N TYR A 105 18.64 -10.46 -5.43
CA TYR A 105 19.64 -11.52 -5.36
C TYR A 105 18.95 -12.88 -5.52
N LEU A 106 19.36 -13.65 -6.53
CA LEU A 106 18.82 -14.97 -6.83
C LEU A 106 19.82 -16.04 -6.44
N TRP A 107 19.31 -17.16 -5.91
CA TRP A 107 20.05 -18.38 -5.60
C TRP A 107 19.26 -19.61 -6.04
N SER A 108 19.75 -20.82 -5.75
CA SER A 108 19.12 -22.09 -6.16
C SER A 108 18.84 -22.14 -7.67
N GLU A 109 19.87 -21.82 -8.48
CA GLU A 109 19.76 -21.78 -9.95
C GLU A 109 18.68 -20.80 -10.45
N GLY A 110 18.40 -19.77 -9.67
CA GLY A 110 17.41 -18.75 -9.99
C GLY A 110 15.98 -19.11 -9.59
N ASN A 111 15.77 -20.19 -8.82
CA ASN A 111 14.44 -20.61 -8.38
C ASN A 111 13.95 -19.90 -7.10
N GLN A 112 14.86 -19.23 -6.41
CA GLN A 112 14.56 -18.48 -5.19
C GLN A 112 15.36 -17.20 -5.18
N GLY A 113 14.86 -16.19 -4.48
CA GLY A 113 15.54 -14.92 -4.35
C GLY A 113 15.04 -14.07 -3.22
N ALA A 114 15.83 -13.08 -2.87
CA ALA A 114 15.40 -11.98 -2.02
C ALA A 114 15.58 -10.67 -2.75
N PHE A 115 14.80 -9.67 -2.38
CA PHE A 115 14.93 -8.34 -2.94
C PHE A 115 14.81 -7.26 -1.87
N LEU A 116 15.41 -6.12 -2.19
CA LEU A 116 15.23 -4.85 -1.49
C LEU A 116 14.70 -3.85 -2.51
N SER A 117 13.73 -3.05 -2.10
CA SER A 117 13.16 -1.99 -2.94
C SER A 117 13.14 -0.67 -2.19
N PHE A 118 13.35 0.40 -2.94
CA PHE A 118 13.23 1.77 -2.45
C PHE A 118 12.40 2.57 -3.46
N GLY A 119 11.44 3.34 -2.96
CA GLY A 119 10.60 4.17 -3.80
C GLY A 119 10.28 5.51 -3.17
N ILE A 120 9.94 6.47 -4.02
CA ILE A 120 9.48 7.80 -3.64
C ILE A 120 8.30 8.17 -4.54
N GLY A 121 7.23 8.72 -3.96
CA GLY A 121 6.06 9.04 -4.76
C GLY A 121 4.98 9.81 -4.02
N TYR A 122 3.79 9.84 -4.61
CA TYR A 122 2.65 10.57 -4.08
C TYR A 122 1.76 9.66 -3.23
N MET A 123 1.52 10.10 -2.00
CA MET A 123 0.70 9.44 -1.00
C MET A 123 -0.52 10.32 -0.69
N ASN A 124 -1.72 9.82 -0.92
CA ASN A 124 -2.98 10.48 -0.58
C ASN A 124 -3.60 9.79 0.63
N TYR A 125 -3.54 10.45 1.77
CA TYR A 125 -4.11 9.99 3.03
C TYR A 125 -5.49 10.59 3.23
N GLN A 126 -6.46 9.76 3.61
CA GLN A 126 -7.83 10.14 3.92
C GLN A 126 -8.26 9.47 5.20
N GLU A 127 -8.78 10.26 6.14
CA GLU A 127 -9.28 9.79 7.42
C GLU A 127 -10.68 10.33 7.66
N ARG A 128 -11.54 9.53 8.27
CA ARG A 128 -12.82 9.96 8.78
C ARG A 128 -13.00 9.42 10.20
N THR A 129 -13.11 10.33 11.15
CA THR A 129 -13.27 10.02 12.58
C THR A 129 -14.57 10.60 13.11
N TYR A 130 -15.19 9.91 14.06
CA TYR A 130 -16.43 10.33 14.72
C TYR A 130 -16.14 10.52 16.21
N GLN A 131 -16.28 11.73 16.72
CA GLN A 131 -16.28 11.95 18.15
C GLN A 131 -17.63 11.52 18.74
N ARG A 132 -17.62 11.07 20.00
CA ARG A 132 -18.82 10.58 20.72
C ARG A 132 -19.99 11.58 20.74
N SER A 133 -19.73 12.88 20.58
CA SER A 133 -20.72 13.96 20.65
C SER A 133 -21.17 14.49 19.27
N GLU A 134 -20.53 14.11 18.17
CA GLU A 134 -20.84 14.67 16.86
C GLU A 134 -21.52 13.65 15.95
N ARG A 135 -22.71 14.00 15.46
CA ARG A 135 -23.45 13.22 14.46
C ARG A 135 -22.74 13.23 13.09
N ASN A 136 -21.96 14.26 12.81
CA ASN A 136 -21.24 14.46 11.55
C ASN A 136 -19.74 14.19 11.79
N GLY A 137 -19.23 13.07 11.31
CA GLY A 137 -17.81 12.75 11.44
C GLY A 137 -16.91 13.79 10.74
N ILE A 138 -15.73 14.02 11.32
CA ILE A 138 -14.69 14.90 10.78
C ILE A 138 -13.95 14.12 9.70
N SER A 139 -13.86 14.70 8.50
CA SER A 139 -13.09 14.16 7.38
C SER A 139 -11.79 14.96 7.22
N PHE A 140 -10.70 14.26 7.15
CA PHE A 140 -9.39 14.82 6.88
C PHE A 140 -8.81 14.16 5.62
N GLN A 141 -8.25 14.97 4.72
CA GLN A 141 -7.56 14.50 3.52
C GLN A 141 -6.29 15.29 3.30
N ARG A 142 -5.18 14.59 3.01
CA ARG A 142 -3.91 15.23 2.74
C ARG A 142 -3.06 14.44 1.74
N GLY A 143 -2.38 15.18 0.86
CA GLY A 143 -1.35 14.67 -0.01
C GLY A 143 0.04 14.82 0.61
N TYR A 144 0.88 13.80 0.46
CA TYR A 144 2.26 13.76 0.95
C TYR A 144 3.20 13.32 -0.16
N CYS A 145 4.45 13.76 -0.08
CA CYS A 145 5.55 13.05 -0.71
C CYS A 145 5.96 11.91 0.21
N GLY A 146 5.72 10.67 -0.20
CA GLY A 146 6.00 9.47 0.59
C GLY A 146 7.26 8.76 0.15
N LEU A 147 7.88 8.06 1.08
CA LEU A 147 8.98 7.13 0.85
C LEU A 147 8.50 5.71 1.13
N SER A 148 9.04 4.75 0.39
CA SER A 148 8.83 3.32 0.63
C SER A 148 10.15 2.58 0.71
N PHE A 149 10.22 1.66 1.67
CA PHE A 149 11.29 0.67 1.81
C PHE A 149 10.64 -0.70 1.84
N GLY A 150 10.99 -1.55 0.91
CA GLY A 150 10.46 -2.89 0.81
C GLY A 150 11.57 -3.93 0.84
N MET A 151 11.24 -5.09 1.42
CA MET A 151 12.04 -6.30 1.32
C MET A 151 11.13 -7.49 1.07
N GLY A 152 11.65 -8.50 0.41
CA GLY A 152 10.85 -9.70 0.19
C GLY A 152 11.66 -10.90 -0.22
N TYR A 153 10.93 -12.01 -0.24
CA TYR A 153 11.42 -13.31 -0.66
C TYR A 153 10.58 -13.80 -1.82
N GLU A 154 11.24 -14.14 -2.93
CA GLU A 154 10.63 -14.65 -4.15
C GLU A 154 10.92 -16.15 -4.27
N PHE A 155 9.90 -16.94 -4.60
CA PHE A 155 10.04 -18.35 -4.94
C PHE A 155 9.28 -18.64 -6.23
N TYR A 156 9.95 -19.26 -7.17
CA TYR A 156 9.38 -19.54 -8.48
C TYR A 156 8.58 -20.84 -8.46
N ILE A 157 7.32 -20.76 -8.86
CA ILE A 157 6.40 -21.89 -9.02
C ILE A 157 6.60 -22.48 -10.40
N THR A 158 6.77 -21.61 -11.40
CA THR A 158 7.11 -21.95 -12.78
C THR A 158 8.11 -20.92 -13.32
N LYS A 159 8.61 -21.11 -14.55
CA LYS A 159 9.52 -20.15 -15.21
C LYS A 159 8.93 -18.72 -15.31
N LYS A 160 7.60 -18.57 -15.27
CA LYS A 160 6.89 -17.30 -15.46
C LYS A 160 6.01 -16.90 -14.28
N LEU A 161 5.91 -17.74 -13.27
CA LEU A 161 5.04 -17.52 -12.10
C LEU A 161 5.84 -17.69 -10.84
N SER A 162 5.80 -16.70 -9.96
CA SER A 162 6.40 -16.74 -8.64
C SER A 162 5.45 -16.26 -7.55
N GLY A 163 5.66 -16.78 -6.36
CA GLY A 163 5.09 -16.26 -5.12
C GLY A 163 6.10 -15.33 -4.47
N VAL A 164 5.60 -14.27 -3.83
CA VAL A 164 6.42 -13.24 -3.20
C VAL A 164 5.88 -12.96 -1.80
N PHE A 165 6.69 -13.22 -0.77
CA PHE A 165 6.46 -12.68 0.56
C PHE A 165 7.12 -11.31 0.65
N ARG A 166 6.41 -10.33 1.21
CA ARG A 166 6.85 -8.96 1.22
C ARG A 166 6.59 -8.27 2.56
N ALA A 167 7.55 -7.46 2.98
CA ALA A 167 7.43 -6.53 4.08
C ALA A 167 7.81 -5.13 3.60
N ASP A 168 6.94 -4.14 3.83
CA ASP A 168 7.15 -2.77 3.39
C ASP A 168 6.94 -1.79 4.54
N ILE A 169 7.75 -0.73 4.54
CA ILE A 169 7.57 0.45 5.36
C ILE A 169 7.25 1.61 4.42
N LEU A 170 6.09 2.22 4.60
CA LEU A 170 5.67 3.42 3.89
C LEU A 170 5.67 4.56 4.89
N THR A 171 6.35 5.66 4.57
CA THR A 171 6.45 6.82 5.47
C THR A 171 6.36 8.13 4.71
N ALA A 172 5.78 9.15 5.34
CA ALA A 172 5.60 10.48 4.76
C ALA A 172 6.14 11.60 5.64
N ASP A 173 7.01 11.29 6.59
CA ASP A 173 7.46 12.23 7.61
C ASP A 173 8.34 13.37 7.09
N TRP A 174 9.06 13.14 5.97
CA TRP A 174 10.15 14.01 5.55
C TRP A 174 9.72 15.15 4.64
N PHE A 175 8.56 15.05 4.00
CA PHE A 175 8.07 16.01 3.01
C PHE A 175 6.60 16.34 3.21
N ALA A 176 6.23 16.73 4.43
CA ALA A 176 4.84 17.11 4.70
C ALA A 176 4.44 18.36 3.92
N ASN A 177 3.48 18.26 3.02
CA ASN A 177 2.89 19.43 2.39
C ASN A 177 1.99 20.17 3.39
N PRO A 178 2.16 21.49 3.61
CA PRO A 178 1.35 22.27 4.54
C PRO A 178 -0.13 22.41 4.13
N ASP A 179 -0.48 22.12 2.88
CA ASP A 179 -1.85 22.28 2.37
C ASP A 179 -2.78 21.12 2.81
N ALA A 180 -3.06 21.03 4.10
CA ALA A 180 -4.11 20.15 4.60
C ALA A 180 -5.49 20.74 4.26
N ARG A 181 -6.34 19.98 3.57
CA ARG A 181 -7.74 20.36 3.33
C ARG A 181 -8.62 19.69 4.38
N LEU A 182 -9.14 20.49 5.29
CA LEU A 182 -10.25 20.09 6.16
C LEU A 182 -11.55 20.26 5.39
N SER A 183 -12.35 19.20 5.32
CA SER A 183 -13.61 19.23 4.57
C SER A 183 -14.80 19.75 5.37
N ASN A 184 -14.61 20.06 6.65
CA ASN A 184 -15.64 20.60 7.52
C ASN A 184 -15.40 22.10 7.75
N PRO A 185 -16.23 23.02 7.20
CA PRO A 185 -16.06 24.45 7.37
C PRO A 185 -16.27 24.95 8.80
N TYR A 186 -16.81 24.12 9.69
CA TYR A 186 -17.05 24.48 11.11
C TYR A 186 -15.84 24.24 12.01
N ASP A 187 -14.77 23.62 11.54
CA ASP A 187 -13.58 23.34 12.36
C ASP A 187 -12.61 24.53 12.49
N TYR A 188 -12.92 25.67 11.86
CA TYR A 188 -12.04 26.84 11.89
C TYR A 188 -12.12 27.65 13.18
N ASP A 189 -13.13 27.43 14.04
CA ASP A 189 -13.46 28.35 15.14
C ASP A 189 -13.34 27.74 16.56
N ASP A 190 -12.87 26.52 16.71
CA ASP A 190 -12.84 25.85 18.01
C ASP A 190 -11.49 25.93 18.75
N GLY A 191 -10.59 26.80 18.32
CA GLY A 191 -9.29 27.03 18.99
C GLY A 191 -8.34 25.83 18.92
N ILE A 192 -8.57 24.90 18.02
CA ILE A 192 -7.71 23.72 17.85
C ILE A 192 -6.40 24.15 17.22
N ASP A 193 -5.31 23.95 17.93
CA ASP A 193 -3.97 24.12 17.40
C ASP A 193 -3.71 23.10 16.29
N HIS A 194 -3.77 23.55 15.02
CA HIS A 194 -3.50 22.73 13.85
C HIS A 194 -2.03 22.27 13.74
N SER A 195 -1.17 22.67 14.68
CA SER A 195 0.24 22.25 14.74
C SER A 195 0.41 20.74 14.98
N TRP A 196 -0.60 20.07 15.53
CA TRP A 196 -0.58 18.62 15.78
C TRP A 196 -0.79 17.76 14.51
N PHE A 197 -1.20 18.35 13.41
CA PHE A 197 -1.11 17.72 12.10
C PHE A 197 0.32 17.65 11.53
N LYS A 198 1.33 17.82 12.36
CA LYS A 198 2.77 17.62 12.04
C LYS A 198 3.18 16.15 11.98
N ASN A 199 2.79 15.40 11.56
CA ASN A 199 2.31 14.30 10.79
C ASN A 199 3.36 13.29 10.38
N ASN A 200 3.69 12.44 11.29
CA ASN A 200 4.35 11.19 11.01
C ASN A 200 3.30 10.19 10.54
N VAL A 201 3.23 9.97 9.25
CA VAL A 201 2.36 8.96 8.64
C VAL A 201 3.23 7.79 8.23
N THR A 202 3.21 6.73 9.02
CA THR A 202 4.00 5.52 8.74
C THR A 202 3.11 4.28 8.76
N PHE A 203 3.35 3.36 7.85
CA PHE A 203 2.65 2.09 7.74
C PHE A 203 3.65 0.96 7.62
N PHE A 204 3.41 -0.12 8.36
CA PHE A 204 4.11 -1.38 8.22
C PHE A 204 3.18 -2.37 7.52
N ASN A 205 3.58 -2.87 6.37
CA ASN A 205 2.82 -3.82 5.59
C ASN A 205 3.53 -5.17 5.58
N LEU A 206 2.75 -6.23 5.77
CA LEU A 206 3.20 -7.61 5.57
C LEU A 206 2.21 -8.27 4.61
N GLY A 207 2.71 -8.88 3.55
CA GLY A 207 1.83 -9.41 2.53
C GLY A 207 2.42 -10.52 1.69
N PHE A 208 1.54 -11.02 0.83
CA PHE A 208 1.87 -12.00 -0.19
C PHE A 208 1.40 -11.50 -1.55
N ALA A 209 2.19 -11.72 -2.57
CA ALA A 209 1.86 -11.40 -3.95
C ALA A 209 2.11 -12.59 -4.87
N ILE A 210 1.39 -12.62 -5.97
CA ILE A 210 1.67 -13.45 -7.11
C ILE A 210 2.32 -12.55 -8.18
N GLN A 211 3.44 -12.99 -8.71
CA GLN A 211 4.19 -12.28 -9.74
C GLN A 211 4.22 -13.08 -11.03
N PHE A 212 3.91 -12.41 -12.13
CA PHE A 212 3.96 -12.93 -13.50
C PHE A 212 5.10 -12.27 -14.26
N GLY A 213 5.82 -13.04 -15.07
CA GLY A 213 7.00 -12.58 -15.78
C GLY A 213 8.30 -12.82 -15.00
N ARG A 214 9.42 -12.52 -15.63
CA ARG A 214 10.76 -12.73 -15.02
C ARG A 214 11.66 -11.52 -15.25
#